data_72b900803af34b742dbda16dd6fb7d8e
#
_entry.id   72b900803af34b742dbda16dd6fb7d8e
#
_cell.length_a   1.000
_cell.length_b   1.000
_cell.length_c   1.000
_cell.angle_alpha   90.00
_cell.angle_beta   90.00
_cell.angle_gamma   90.00
#
_symmetry.space_group_name_H-M   'P 1'
#
loop_
_entity.id
_entity.type
_entity.pdbx_description
1 polymer ?
#
loop_
_entity_poly.entity_id
_entity_poly.type
_entity_poly.pdbx_seq_one_letter_code
_entity_poly.pdbx_strand_id
1 'polypeptide(L)'
;MPFTGGLAASGLRYAEAVGAEAIQVFAANPRGWALPPSDPAQDELLGAEAERRGWPVFVHTPYLVNLASPDPGTRDRSAAAVRYCLERGARLGARGVIMHAGSSVGTPRDGALRQVRELVLPMLEAAPVGGRGPGLLIEPMAGQGTMLCSQPAELHDYLAALDWHPRAGVCLDTCHVFAAGHDLTAPGGVAALLDALADAGAGGGRLALIHANDSLDGCGSHHDRHETIGAGKIGAGPFRDLLHHPATAGVPFVAETPGGEEGHARDIALLRSLRDSASSDKRATSGQENA
;
A
#
# COMPACT_ATOMS: atom_id res chain seq x y z
N MET A 1 -7.90 1.74 10.54
CA MET A 1 -8.09 2.01 11.98
C MET A 1 -9.48 2.56 12.26
N PRO A 2 -10.16 2.17 13.35
CA PRO A 2 -11.49 2.69 13.72
C PRO A 2 -11.41 4.15 14.24
N PHE A 3 -12.46 4.95 13.98
CA PHE A 3 -12.46 6.40 14.23
C PHE A 3 -13.40 6.88 15.36
N THR A 4 -13.89 6.01 16.21
CA THR A 4 -14.73 6.41 17.35
C THR A 4 -13.91 7.18 18.37
N GLY A 5 -14.18 8.49 18.52
CA GLY A 5 -13.47 9.36 19.47
C GLY A 5 -12.39 10.27 18.87
N GLY A 6 -12.32 10.39 17.55
CA GLY A 6 -11.35 11.21 16.83
C GLY A 6 -10.14 10.42 16.31
N LEU A 7 -9.59 10.89 15.20
CA LEU A 7 -8.53 10.19 14.48
C LEU A 7 -7.25 10.04 15.33
N ALA A 8 -6.80 11.08 15.99
CA ALA A 8 -5.59 11.05 16.80
C ALA A 8 -5.77 10.15 18.03
N ALA A 9 -6.81 10.41 18.86
CA ALA A 9 -6.97 9.68 20.12
C ALA A 9 -7.17 8.18 19.92
N SER A 10 -8.08 7.78 19.01
CA SER A 10 -8.35 6.35 18.77
C SER A 10 -7.28 5.69 17.91
N GLY A 11 -6.74 6.40 16.92
CA GLY A 11 -5.72 5.88 16.03
C GLY A 11 -4.40 5.61 16.73
N LEU A 12 -3.91 6.56 17.55
CA LEU A 12 -2.66 6.38 18.30
C LEU A 12 -2.77 5.26 19.33
N ARG A 13 -3.88 5.23 20.09
CA ARG A 13 -4.12 4.14 21.04
C ARG A 13 -4.13 2.77 20.35
N TYR A 14 -4.81 2.68 19.20
CA TYR A 14 -4.84 1.44 18.42
C TYR A 14 -3.44 1.05 17.94
N ALA A 15 -2.70 1.98 17.34
CA ALA A 15 -1.35 1.74 16.85
C ALA A 15 -0.40 1.27 17.97
N GLU A 16 -0.53 1.86 19.18
CA GLU A 16 0.21 1.42 20.36
C GLU A 16 -0.19 0.02 20.81
N ALA A 17 -1.49 -0.27 20.87
CA ALA A 17 -2.00 -1.57 21.32
C ALA A 17 -1.57 -2.71 20.41
N VAL A 18 -1.53 -2.50 19.09
CA VAL A 18 -1.06 -3.51 18.14
C VAL A 18 0.46 -3.50 17.95
N GLY A 19 1.16 -2.57 18.57
CA GLY A 19 2.61 -2.43 18.46
C GLY A 19 3.06 -1.95 17.09
N ALA A 20 2.34 -1.07 16.43
CA ALA A 20 2.67 -0.59 15.09
C ALA A 20 3.98 0.20 15.03
N GLU A 21 4.67 0.11 13.88
CA GLU A 21 5.84 0.91 13.50
C GLU A 21 5.54 1.77 12.25
N ALA A 22 4.37 1.58 11.64
CA ALA A 22 3.82 2.36 10.53
C ALA A 22 2.30 2.46 10.68
N ILE A 23 1.68 3.49 10.13
CA ILE A 23 0.24 3.74 10.25
C ILE A 23 -0.37 3.92 8.88
N GLN A 24 -1.48 3.21 8.62
CA GLN A 24 -2.36 3.50 7.51
C GLN A 24 -3.76 3.83 8.02
N VAL A 25 -4.37 4.87 7.44
CA VAL A 25 -5.71 5.30 7.77
C VAL A 25 -6.58 5.46 6.52
N PHE A 26 -7.88 5.22 6.66
CA PHE A 26 -8.86 5.71 5.69
C PHE A 26 -9.30 7.11 6.09
N ALA A 27 -9.18 8.06 5.17
CA ALA A 27 -9.61 9.46 5.41
C ALA A 27 -11.14 9.62 5.39
N ALA A 28 -11.86 8.67 4.78
CA ALA A 28 -13.31 8.60 4.67
C ALA A 28 -13.77 7.15 4.84
N ASN A 29 -15.10 6.92 4.78
CA ASN A 29 -15.63 5.55 4.79
C ASN A 29 -15.10 4.77 3.57
N PRO A 30 -14.38 3.64 3.76
CA PRO A 30 -13.80 2.89 2.65
C PRO A 30 -14.84 2.33 1.66
N ARG A 31 -16.09 2.18 2.10
CA ARG A 31 -17.20 1.63 1.30
C ARG A 31 -18.26 2.67 0.93
N GLY A 32 -17.93 3.95 0.98
CA GLY A 32 -18.88 5.03 0.71
C GLY A 32 -18.24 6.22 0.01
N TRP A 33 -19.08 7.05 -0.60
CA TRP A 33 -18.67 8.28 -1.29
C TRP A 33 -18.69 9.54 -0.41
N ALA A 34 -19.23 9.43 0.80
CA ALA A 34 -19.29 10.57 1.69
C ALA A 34 -17.88 11.00 2.13
N LEU A 35 -17.57 12.27 1.91
CA LEU A 35 -16.35 12.91 2.36
C LEU A 35 -16.71 13.75 3.60
N PRO A 36 -16.51 13.24 4.81
CA PRO A 36 -16.89 13.94 6.02
C PRO A 36 -16.01 15.19 6.20
N PRO A 37 -16.51 16.24 6.87
CA PRO A 37 -15.67 17.35 7.30
C PRO A 37 -14.44 16.79 8.06
N SER A 38 -13.26 17.23 7.67
CA SER A 38 -12.05 16.89 8.42
C SER A 38 -11.94 17.74 9.68
N ASP A 39 -11.31 17.18 10.71
CA ASP A 39 -10.84 17.94 11.86
C ASP A 39 -9.33 18.15 11.71
N PRO A 40 -8.88 19.34 11.24
CA PRO A 40 -7.46 19.61 11.02
C PRO A 40 -6.61 19.41 12.27
N ALA A 41 -7.12 19.74 13.44
CA ALA A 41 -6.39 19.58 14.69
C ALA A 41 -6.12 18.12 15.02
N GLN A 42 -7.07 17.21 14.72
CA GLN A 42 -6.87 15.78 14.88
C GLN A 42 -5.88 15.23 13.84
N ASP A 43 -5.93 15.71 12.60
CA ASP A 43 -4.97 15.30 11.56
C ASP A 43 -3.54 15.74 11.95
N GLU A 44 -3.36 16.99 12.34
CA GLU A 44 -2.07 17.55 12.75
C GLU A 44 -1.52 16.85 14.00
N LEU A 45 -2.37 16.58 14.99
CA LEU A 45 -1.97 15.88 16.21
C LEU A 45 -1.49 14.45 15.90
N LEU A 46 -2.23 13.70 15.06
CA LEU A 46 -1.79 12.35 14.66
C LEU A 46 -0.46 12.42 13.91
N GLY A 47 -0.32 13.35 12.97
CA GLY A 47 0.91 13.53 12.20
C GLY A 47 2.12 13.86 13.09
N ALA A 48 1.99 14.83 13.99
CA ALA A 48 3.04 15.21 14.93
C ALA A 48 3.45 14.06 15.87
N GLU A 49 2.49 13.33 16.40
CA GLU A 49 2.78 12.18 17.26
C GLU A 49 3.42 11.01 16.50
N ALA A 50 3.00 10.76 15.26
CA ALA A 50 3.62 9.75 14.40
C ALA A 50 5.07 10.15 14.04
N GLU A 51 5.31 11.41 13.67
CA GLU A 51 6.66 11.92 13.39
C GLU A 51 7.58 11.79 14.61
N ARG A 52 7.12 12.17 15.79
CA ARG A 52 7.89 12.05 17.04
C ARG A 52 8.31 10.61 17.35
N ARG A 53 7.52 9.62 16.91
CA ARG A 53 7.77 8.19 17.09
C ARG A 53 8.54 7.56 15.93
N GLY A 54 8.76 8.31 14.84
CA GLY A 54 9.35 7.80 13.61
C GLY A 54 8.42 6.88 12.81
N TRP A 55 7.11 6.94 13.04
CA TRP A 55 6.12 6.12 12.34
C TRP A 55 5.71 6.76 11.02
N PRO A 56 6.01 6.18 9.87
CA PRO A 56 5.47 6.65 8.61
C PRO A 56 3.94 6.51 8.57
N VAL A 57 3.28 7.55 8.04
CA VAL A 57 1.83 7.59 7.89
C VAL A 57 1.48 7.45 6.41
N PHE A 58 0.42 6.68 6.13
CA PHE A 58 -0.19 6.51 4.81
C PHE A 58 -1.70 6.71 4.90
N VAL A 59 -2.29 7.12 3.77
CA VAL A 59 -3.74 7.28 3.66
C VAL A 59 -4.24 6.41 2.52
N HIS A 60 -5.23 5.57 2.76
CA HIS A 60 -5.86 4.79 1.71
C HIS A 60 -7.12 5.50 1.20
N THR A 61 -7.30 5.56 -0.12
CA THR A 61 -8.56 6.06 -0.72
C THR A 61 -9.69 5.05 -0.50
N PRO A 62 -10.97 5.49 -0.56
CA PRO A 62 -12.09 4.53 -0.55
C PRO A 62 -11.97 3.49 -1.69
N TYR A 63 -12.35 2.25 -1.43
CA TYR A 63 -12.33 1.15 -2.41
C TYR A 63 -13.16 1.41 -3.66
N LEU A 64 -14.15 2.31 -3.58
CA LEU A 64 -15.01 2.69 -4.70
C LEU A 64 -14.30 3.57 -5.75
N VAL A 65 -13.12 4.09 -5.43
CA VAL A 65 -12.35 4.97 -6.32
C VAL A 65 -11.96 4.21 -7.59
N ASN A 66 -12.38 4.75 -8.73
CA ASN A 66 -12.01 4.27 -10.05
C ASN A 66 -11.92 5.45 -11.03
N LEU A 67 -10.73 6.02 -11.18
CA LEU A 67 -10.47 7.12 -12.10
C LEU A 67 -10.54 6.69 -13.59
N ALA A 68 -10.46 5.39 -13.86
CA ALA A 68 -10.55 4.80 -15.18
C ALA A 68 -11.99 4.47 -15.62
N SER A 69 -12.99 4.70 -14.75
CA SER A 69 -14.39 4.38 -15.04
C SER A 69 -14.90 5.11 -16.28
N PRO A 70 -15.66 4.46 -17.19
CA PRO A 70 -16.36 5.14 -18.29
C PRO A 70 -17.51 6.03 -17.79
N ASP A 71 -18.05 5.78 -16.58
CA ASP A 71 -19.12 6.60 -16.01
C ASP A 71 -18.58 7.94 -15.46
N PRO A 72 -19.02 9.09 -16.01
CA PRO A 72 -18.56 10.40 -15.54
C PRO A 72 -18.80 10.64 -14.06
N GLY A 73 -19.97 10.24 -13.56
CA GLY A 73 -20.31 10.44 -12.14
C GLY A 73 -19.40 9.66 -11.20
N THR A 74 -18.97 8.47 -11.57
CA THR A 74 -17.98 7.69 -10.82
C THR A 74 -16.60 8.34 -10.88
N ARG A 75 -16.18 8.86 -12.04
CA ARG A 75 -14.90 9.60 -12.18
C ARG A 75 -14.86 10.84 -11.31
N ASP A 76 -15.92 11.65 -11.35
CA ASP A 76 -15.99 12.91 -10.59
C ASP A 76 -15.90 12.64 -9.08
N ARG A 77 -16.66 11.65 -8.58
CA ARG A 77 -16.60 11.24 -7.18
C ARG A 77 -15.23 10.66 -6.82
N SER A 78 -14.64 9.87 -7.71
CA SER A 78 -13.29 9.32 -7.52
C SER A 78 -12.24 10.43 -7.44
N ALA A 79 -12.29 11.39 -8.36
CA ALA A 79 -11.37 12.52 -8.37
C ALA A 79 -11.51 13.38 -7.10
N ALA A 80 -12.74 13.63 -6.64
CA ALA A 80 -12.99 14.34 -5.39
C ALA A 80 -12.42 13.57 -4.18
N ALA A 81 -12.60 12.25 -4.13
CA ALA A 81 -12.10 11.42 -3.05
C ALA A 81 -10.55 11.38 -3.01
N VAL A 82 -9.89 11.27 -4.17
CA VAL A 82 -8.42 11.29 -4.24
C VAL A 82 -7.87 12.64 -3.79
N ARG A 83 -8.43 13.77 -4.26
CA ARG A 83 -8.02 15.12 -3.80
C ARG A 83 -8.19 15.27 -2.29
N TYR A 84 -9.34 14.86 -1.76
CA TYR A 84 -9.61 14.88 -0.32
C TYR A 84 -8.57 14.07 0.48
N CYS A 85 -8.20 12.88 0.00
CA CYS A 85 -7.18 12.05 0.64
C CYS A 85 -5.79 12.69 0.56
N LEU A 86 -5.43 13.32 -0.57
CA LEU A 86 -4.16 14.04 -0.73
C LEU A 86 -4.08 15.27 0.21
N GLU A 87 -5.16 16.04 0.33
CA GLU A 87 -5.23 17.18 1.24
C GLU A 87 -5.12 16.75 2.71
N ARG A 88 -5.83 15.69 3.10
CA ARG A 88 -5.72 15.14 4.46
C ARG A 88 -4.36 14.53 4.71
N GLY A 89 -3.81 13.79 3.72
CA GLY A 89 -2.47 13.23 3.78
C GLY A 89 -1.40 14.30 4.01
N ALA A 90 -1.55 15.46 3.39
CA ALA A 90 -0.63 16.59 3.61
C ALA A 90 -0.65 17.08 5.08
N ARG A 91 -1.84 17.20 5.70
CA ARG A 91 -1.97 17.58 7.13
C ARG A 91 -1.44 16.50 8.07
N LEU A 92 -1.64 15.23 7.72
CA LEU A 92 -1.14 14.09 8.47
C LEU A 92 0.39 13.89 8.34
N GLY A 93 1.08 14.66 7.49
CA GLY A 93 2.48 14.39 7.15
C GLY A 93 2.67 13.03 6.47
N ALA A 94 1.64 12.53 5.78
CA ALA A 94 1.69 11.22 5.15
C ALA A 94 2.76 11.14 4.05
N ARG A 95 3.44 10.00 3.96
CA ARG A 95 4.40 9.70 2.89
C ARG A 95 3.70 9.43 1.57
N GLY A 96 2.51 8.81 1.62
CA GLY A 96 1.75 8.46 0.43
C GLY A 96 0.26 8.31 0.66
N VAL A 97 -0.49 8.48 -0.43
CA VAL A 97 -1.91 8.14 -0.55
C VAL A 97 -2.01 6.93 -1.47
N ILE A 98 -2.55 5.84 -0.99
CA ILE A 98 -2.72 4.60 -1.74
C ILE A 98 -4.01 4.68 -2.54
N MET A 99 -3.95 4.28 -3.79
CA MET A 99 -5.07 4.19 -4.70
C MET A 99 -4.99 2.90 -5.51
N HIS A 100 -6.05 2.11 -5.50
CA HIS A 100 -6.18 0.98 -6.43
C HIS A 100 -6.02 1.45 -7.88
N ALA A 101 -5.36 0.68 -8.72
CA ALA A 101 -5.11 1.04 -10.12
C ALA A 101 -6.39 1.30 -10.92
N GLY A 102 -7.54 0.78 -10.45
CA GLY A 102 -8.83 0.94 -11.08
C GLY A 102 -9.09 -0.05 -12.21
N SER A 103 -10.27 0.08 -12.81
CA SER A 103 -10.75 -0.81 -13.87
C SER A 103 -11.28 0.00 -15.05
N SER A 104 -10.95 -0.44 -16.26
CA SER A 104 -11.43 0.17 -17.51
C SER A 104 -12.91 -0.10 -17.78
N VAL A 105 -13.52 -1.06 -17.10
CA VAL A 105 -14.93 -1.47 -17.26
C VAL A 105 -15.33 -1.65 -18.72
N GLY A 106 -14.44 -2.32 -19.49
CA GLY A 106 -14.67 -2.64 -20.92
C GLY A 106 -14.31 -1.52 -21.91
N THR A 107 -13.77 -0.38 -21.47
CA THR A 107 -13.16 0.60 -22.40
C THR A 107 -11.74 0.15 -22.80
N PRO A 108 -11.21 0.58 -23.97
CA PRO A 108 -9.82 0.30 -24.32
C PRO A 108 -8.84 0.82 -23.26
N ARG A 109 -7.88 -0.04 -22.87
CA ARG A 109 -6.92 0.23 -21.79
C ARG A 109 -6.18 1.57 -21.97
N ASP A 110 -5.73 1.87 -23.19
CA ASP A 110 -5.02 3.13 -23.48
C ASP A 110 -5.89 4.37 -23.26
N GLY A 111 -7.19 4.26 -23.57
CA GLY A 111 -8.16 5.32 -23.31
C GLY A 111 -8.36 5.54 -21.81
N ALA A 112 -8.45 4.46 -21.07
CA ALA A 112 -8.57 4.49 -19.62
C ALA A 112 -7.31 5.07 -18.94
N LEU A 113 -6.11 4.71 -19.40
CA LEU A 113 -4.85 5.28 -18.89
C LEU A 113 -4.71 6.78 -19.23
N ARG A 114 -5.11 7.21 -20.43
CA ARG A 114 -5.14 8.66 -20.75
C ARG A 114 -6.08 9.41 -19.83
N GLN A 115 -7.25 8.85 -19.53
CA GLN A 115 -8.20 9.44 -18.59
C GLN A 115 -7.63 9.54 -17.16
N VAL A 116 -6.97 8.50 -16.68
CA VAL A 116 -6.25 8.52 -15.39
C VAL A 116 -5.20 9.63 -15.40
N ARG A 117 -4.40 9.74 -16.46
CA ARG A 117 -3.40 10.80 -16.63
C ARG A 117 -4.01 12.20 -16.47
N GLU A 118 -5.07 12.48 -17.23
CA GLU A 118 -5.74 13.80 -17.24
C GLU A 118 -6.26 14.22 -15.86
N LEU A 119 -6.65 13.24 -15.04
CA LEU A 119 -7.16 13.48 -13.69
C LEU A 119 -6.05 13.56 -12.64
N VAL A 120 -5.02 12.70 -12.74
CA VAL A 120 -4.01 12.52 -11.70
C VAL A 120 -2.89 13.55 -11.79
N LEU A 121 -2.36 13.84 -13.00
CA LEU A 121 -1.22 14.77 -13.12
C LEU A 121 -1.51 16.14 -12.50
N PRO A 122 -2.67 16.79 -12.76
CA PRO A 122 -2.98 18.06 -12.11
C PRO A 122 -3.05 17.97 -10.57
N MET A 123 -3.45 16.81 -10.02
CA MET A 123 -3.47 16.61 -8.57
C MET A 123 -2.06 16.50 -7.99
N LEU A 124 -1.15 15.85 -8.72
CA LEU A 124 0.24 15.74 -8.31
C LEU A 124 0.99 17.07 -8.45
N GLU A 125 0.70 17.86 -9.50
CA GLU A 125 1.29 19.17 -9.74
C GLU A 125 0.79 20.24 -8.74
N ALA A 126 -0.47 20.17 -8.34
CA ALA A 126 -1.10 21.09 -7.39
C ALA A 126 -0.66 20.90 -5.92
N ALA A 127 0.39 20.14 -5.67
CA ALA A 127 0.85 19.87 -4.32
C ALA A 127 1.25 21.13 -3.54
N PRO A 128 1.17 21.10 -2.20
CA PRO A 128 1.48 22.25 -1.34
C PRO A 128 2.83 22.86 -1.64
N VAL A 129 2.90 24.19 -1.59
CA VAL A 129 4.14 24.96 -1.73
C VAL A 129 5.20 24.43 -0.76
N GLY A 130 6.36 24.02 -1.29
CA GLY A 130 7.44 23.42 -0.50
C GLY A 130 7.69 21.93 -0.75
N GLY A 131 6.97 21.30 -1.67
CA GLY A 131 7.25 19.92 -2.15
C GLY A 131 6.99 18.80 -1.15
N ARG A 132 6.38 19.08 -0.01
CA ARG A 132 6.14 18.11 1.09
C ARG A 132 4.75 17.51 1.10
N GLY A 133 4.07 17.40 -0.03
CA GLY A 133 2.80 16.65 -0.11
C GLY A 133 3.05 15.15 -0.24
N PRO A 134 2.07 14.30 0.14
CA PRO A 134 2.18 12.85 -0.04
C PRO A 134 2.33 12.48 -1.51
N GLY A 135 3.05 11.39 -1.79
CA GLY A 135 3.00 10.75 -3.10
C GLY A 135 1.63 10.10 -3.34
N LEU A 136 1.29 9.81 -4.59
CA LEU A 136 0.20 8.90 -4.93
C LEU A 136 0.80 7.53 -5.24
N LEU A 137 0.40 6.52 -4.46
CA LEU A 137 0.89 5.15 -4.58
C LEU A 137 -0.14 4.32 -5.33
N ILE A 138 0.25 3.83 -6.48
CA ILE A 138 -0.59 2.95 -7.29
C ILE A 138 -0.49 1.55 -6.73
N GLU A 139 -1.63 0.96 -6.45
CA GLU A 139 -1.72 -0.41 -5.96
C GLU A 139 -2.27 -1.32 -7.05
N PRO A 140 -1.44 -2.27 -7.56
CA PRO A 140 -1.89 -3.31 -8.47
C PRO A 140 -2.95 -4.19 -7.81
N MET A 141 -3.93 -4.62 -8.61
CA MET A 141 -5.10 -5.38 -8.17
C MET A 141 -4.91 -6.89 -8.36
N ALA A 142 -5.79 -7.69 -7.76
CA ALA A 142 -5.75 -9.15 -7.83
C ALA A 142 -6.12 -9.76 -9.21
N GLY A 143 -6.41 -8.94 -10.21
CA GLY A 143 -6.64 -9.37 -11.60
C GLY A 143 -8.09 -9.74 -11.93
N GLN A 144 -9.07 -9.30 -11.11
CA GLN A 144 -10.47 -9.50 -11.45
C GLN A 144 -10.90 -8.61 -12.64
N GLY A 145 -11.70 -9.17 -13.53
CA GLY A 145 -12.36 -8.39 -14.59
C GLY A 145 -11.41 -7.63 -15.51
N THR A 146 -11.55 -6.32 -15.59
CA THR A 146 -10.82 -5.42 -16.51
C THR A 146 -9.95 -4.43 -15.73
N MET A 147 -9.25 -4.89 -14.70
CA MET A 147 -8.31 -4.08 -13.93
C MET A 147 -7.20 -3.52 -14.81
N LEU A 148 -6.79 -2.26 -14.56
CA LEU A 148 -5.77 -1.60 -15.35
C LEU A 148 -4.36 -2.08 -15.06
N CYS A 149 -4.13 -2.55 -13.84
CA CYS A 149 -2.85 -3.06 -13.38
C CYS A 149 -3.07 -4.20 -12.39
N SER A 150 -2.64 -5.40 -12.75
CA SER A 150 -2.59 -6.59 -11.92
C SER A 150 -1.25 -7.31 -12.04
N GLN A 151 -0.52 -7.04 -13.12
CA GLN A 151 0.81 -7.59 -13.37
C GLN A 151 1.88 -6.51 -13.16
N PRO A 152 3.07 -6.82 -12.60
CA PRO A 152 4.15 -5.86 -12.46
C PRO A 152 4.52 -5.13 -13.75
N ALA A 153 4.53 -5.84 -14.89
CA ALA A 153 4.83 -5.23 -16.18
C ALA A 153 3.86 -4.11 -16.58
N GLU A 154 2.60 -4.18 -16.14
CA GLU A 154 1.58 -3.16 -16.41
C GLU A 154 1.81 -1.86 -15.63
N LEU A 155 2.61 -1.90 -14.56
CA LEU A 155 3.04 -0.71 -13.82
C LEU A 155 3.89 0.21 -14.70
N HIS A 156 4.68 -0.34 -15.64
CA HIS A 156 5.45 0.47 -16.60
C HIS A 156 4.54 1.43 -17.37
N ASP A 157 3.49 0.91 -18.00
CA ASP A 157 2.55 1.71 -18.76
C ASP A 157 1.77 2.71 -17.90
N TYR A 158 1.40 2.26 -16.68
CA TYR A 158 0.68 3.12 -15.74
C TYR A 158 1.55 4.30 -15.28
N LEU A 159 2.80 4.05 -14.90
CA LEU A 159 3.74 5.09 -14.49
C LEU A 159 4.15 5.98 -15.67
N ALA A 160 4.29 5.41 -16.88
CA ALA A 160 4.53 6.17 -18.10
C ALA A 160 3.35 7.09 -18.44
N ALA A 161 2.10 6.63 -18.25
CA ALA A 161 0.92 7.48 -18.38
C ALA A 161 0.92 8.67 -17.41
N LEU A 162 1.58 8.53 -16.26
CA LEU A 162 1.78 9.60 -15.27
C LEU A 162 3.10 10.37 -15.48
N ASP A 163 3.71 10.32 -16.67
CA ASP A 163 4.99 10.96 -17.02
C ASP A 163 6.13 10.63 -16.04
N TRP A 164 6.09 9.45 -15.45
CA TRP A 164 7.06 9.07 -14.41
C TRP A 164 7.18 10.11 -13.29
N HIS A 165 6.08 10.79 -13.00
CA HIS A 165 6.04 11.89 -12.03
C HIS A 165 6.75 11.47 -10.72
N PRO A 166 7.62 12.30 -10.13
CA PRO A 166 8.44 11.91 -8.97
C PRO A 166 7.62 11.59 -7.72
N ARG A 167 6.38 12.06 -7.65
CA ARG A 167 5.43 11.75 -6.58
C ARG A 167 4.48 10.58 -6.89
N ALA A 168 4.63 9.92 -8.06
CA ALA A 168 3.95 8.67 -8.36
C ALA A 168 4.84 7.50 -7.90
N GLY A 169 4.32 6.69 -7.00
CA GLY A 169 4.98 5.50 -6.46
C GLY A 169 4.09 4.28 -6.52
N VAL A 170 4.51 3.22 -5.85
CA VAL A 170 3.82 1.93 -5.83
C VAL A 170 3.61 1.48 -4.39
N CYS A 171 2.42 0.97 -4.11
CA CYS A 171 2.10 0.12 -2.98
C CYS A 171 1.92 -1.31 -3.52
N LEU A 172 2.68 -2.25 -2.99
CA LEU A 172 2.59 -3.65 -3.39
C LEU A 172 1.77 -4.43 -2.35
N ASP A 173 0.64 -5.02 -2.76
CA ASP A 173 -0.11 -5.95 -1.92
C ASP A 173 0.29 -7.40 -2.24
N THR A 174 0.74 -8.14 -1.22
CA THR A 174 1.19 -9.53 -1.37
C THR A 174 0.05 -10.49 -1.71
N CYS A 175 -1.17 -10.25 -1.20
CA CYS A 175 -2.36 -11.01 -1.58
C CYS A 175 -2.74 -10.73 -3.03
N HIS A 176 -2.73 -9.47 -3.47
CA HIS A 176 -3.09 -9.10 -4.84
C HIS A 176 -2.17 -9.73 -5.87
N VAL A 177 -0.85 -9.62 -5.71
CA VAL A 177 0.09 -10.18 -6.67
C VAL A 177 0.06 -11.72 -6.68
N PHE A 178 -0.16 -12.35 -5.52
CA PHE A 178 -0.35 -13.79 -5.44
C PHE A 178 -1.64 -14.23 -6.14
N ALA A 179 -2.76 -13.56 -5.88
CA ALA A 179 -4.02 -13.80 -6.56
C ALA A 179 -3.95 -13.53 -8.07
N ALA A 180 -3.11 -12.57 -8.51
CA ALA A 180 -2.86 -12.29 -9.92
C ALA A 180 -1.93 -13.32 -10.61
N GLY A 181 -1.38 -14.28 -9.86
CA GLY A 181 -0.61 -15.41 -10.42
C GLY A 181 0.88 -15.38 -10.17
N HIS A 182 1.41 -14.44 -9.37
CA HIS A 182 2.81 -14.45 -8.93
C HIS A 182 2.97 -15.38 -7.73
N ASP A 183 3.47 -16.58 -7.97
CA ASP A 183 3.64 -17.60 -6.91
C ASP A 183 4.80 -17.22 -5.98
N LEU A 184 4.48 -16.52 -4.90
CA LEU A 184 5.42 -16.14 -3.86
C LEU A 184 5.96 -17.35 -3.10
N THR A 185 5.29 -18.50 -3.17
CA THR A 185 5.67 -19.73 -2.45
C THR A 185 6.68 -20.57 -3.21
N ALA A 186 6.81 -20.34 -4.51
CA ALA A 186 7.80 -21.02 -5.35
C ALA A 186 9.23 -20.63 -4.94
N PRO A 187 10.21 -21.54 -5.07
CA PRO A 187 11.61 -21.18 -4.85
C PRO A 187 12.03 -19.97 -5.70
N GLY A 188 12.46 -18.88 -5.06
CA GLY A 188 12.82 -17.64 -5.76
C GLY A 188 11.64 -16.77 -6.20
N GLY A 189 10.39 -17.11 -5.85
CA GLY A 189 9.18 -16.39 -6.27
C GLY A 189 9.17 -14.93 -5.82
N VAL A 190 9.61 -14.65 -4.60
CA VAL A 190 9.75 -13.29 -4.09
C VAL A 190 10.78 -12.49 -4.88
N ALA A 191 11.96 -13.08 -5.17
CA ALA A 191 13.00 -12.40 -5.96
C ALA A 191 12.50 -12.12 -7.38
N ALA A 192 11.87 -13.10 -8.02
CA ALA A 192 11.29 -12.92 -9.36
C ALA A 192 10.23 -11.80 -9.43
N LEU A 193 9.38 -11.67 -8.39
CA LEU A 193 8.43 -10.57 -8.30
C LEU A 193 9.15 -9.21 -8.19
N LEU A 194 10.16 -9.11 -7.32
CA LEU A 194 10.90 -7.86 -7.10
C LEU A 194 11.73 -7.45 -8.33
N ASP A 195 12.30 -8.43 -9.04
CA ASP A 195 12.97 -8.21 -10.32
C ASP A 195 11.99 -7.70 -11.38
N ALA A 196 10.79 -8.30 -11.48
CA ALA A 196 9.74 -7.84 -12.40
C ALA A 196 9.26 -6.41 -12.08
N LEU A 197 9.19 -6.03 -10.80
CA LEU A 197 8.90 -4.64 -10.39
C LEU A 197 10.04 -3.69 -10.79
N ALA A 198 11.29 -4.12 -10.64
CA ALA A 198 12.45 -3.31 -11.04
C ALA A 198 12.46 -3.11 -12.56
N ASP A 199 12.23 -4.15 -13.35
CA ASP A 199 12.16 -4.10 -14.82
C ASP A 199 11.03 -3.19 -15.31
N ALA A 200 9.91 -3.15 -14.58
CA ALA A 200 8.80 -2.23 -14.84
C ALA A 200 9.10 -0.77 -14.41
N GLY A 201 10.26 -0.48 -13.84
CA GLY A 201 10.62 0.83 -13.30
C GLY A 201 9.91 1.18 -11.99
N ALA A 202 9.27 0.19 -11.36
CA ALA A 202 8.54 0.33 -10.09
C ALA A 202 9.41 -0.01 -8.86
N GLY A 203 10.65 -0.43 -9.07
CA GLY A 203 11.62 -0.70 -8.01
C GLY A 203 12.29 0.55 -7.43
N GLY A 204 13.28 0.35 -6.56
CA GLY A 204 14.01 1.41 -5.91
C GLY A 204 13.09 2.32 -5.08
N GLY A 205 13.29 3.62 -5.14
CA GLY A 205 12.50 4.59 -4.35
C GLY A 205 11.03 4.73 -4.74
N ARG A 206 10.54 4.03 -5.78
CA ARG A 206 9.12 4.04 -6.16
C ARG A 206 8.29 3.01 -5.40
N LEU A 207 8.84 1.88 -4.99
CA LEU A 207 8.19 0.96 -4.07
C LEU A 207 8.22 1.58 -2.67
N ALA A 208 7.12 2.21 -2.29
CA ALA A 208 7.04 3.06 -1.10
C ALA A 208 6.33 2.40 0.08
N LEU A 209 5.57 1.33 -0.17
CA LEU A 209 4.79 0.60 0.83
C LEU A 209 4.57 -0.84 0.37
N ILE A 210 4.52 -1.77 1.32
CA ILE A 210 4.04 -3.13 1.11
C ILE A 210 2.83 -3.36 2.02
N HIS A 211 1.69 -3.74 1.43
CA HIS A 211 0.61 -4.37 2.17
C HIS A 211 0.96 -5.84 2.39
N ALA A 212 1.22 -6.17 3.64
CA ALA A 212 1.60 -7.52 4.05
C ALA A 212 0.34 -8.30 4.41
N ASN A 213 -0.27 -8.91 3.42
CA ASN A 213 -1.50 -9.67 3.55
C ASN A 213 -1.30 -11.10 3.05
N ASP A 214 -1.64 -12.10 3.88
CA ASP A 214 -1.73 -13.48 3.39
C ASP A 214 -3.01 -13.65 2.56
N SER A 215 -3.10 -14.69 1.77
CA SER A 215 -4.22 -14.95 0.88
C SER A 215 -5.03 -16.17 1.35
N LEU A 216 -6.33 -15.99 1.46
CA LEU A 216 -7.25 -17.11 1.73
C LEU A 216 -7.31 -18.07 0.53
N ASP A 217 -7.20 -17.55 -0.69
CA ASP A 217 -7.28 -18.31 -1.93
C ASP A 217 -5.88 -18.62 -2.50
N GLY A 218 -5.83 -19.59 -3.42
CA GLY A 218 -4.59 -20.01 -4.07
C GLY A 218 -4.06 -19.00 -5.09
N CYS A 219 -2.80 -19.19 -5.49
CA CYS A 219 -2.16 -18.44 -6.54
C CYS A 219 -2.98 -18.48 -7.84
N GLY A 220 -3.15 -17.31 -8.48
CA GLY A 220 -3.93 -17.18 -9.72
C GLY A 220 -5.45 -17.26 -9.53
N SER A 221 -5.94 -17.12 -8.31
CA SER A 221 -7.39 -17.15 -8.01
C SER A 221 -8.16 -15.95 -8.55
N HIS A 222 -7.50 -14.83 -8.75
CA HIS A 222 -8.10 -13.52 -9.04
C HIS A 222 -9.13 -13.07 -7.99
N HIS A 223 -8.95 -13.51 -6.74
CA HIS A 223 -9.78 -13.11 -5.61
C HIS A 223 -8.96 -12.34 -4.60
N ASP A 224 -9.39 -11.12 -4.33
CA ASP A 224 -8.85 -10.28 -3.26
C ASP A 224 -9.53 -10.69 -1.94
N ARG A 225 -8.91 -11.64 -1.22
CA ARG A 225 -9.37 -12.10 0.09
C ARG A 225 -8.18 -12.30 1.03
N HIS A 226 -7.99 -11.32 1.90
CA HIS A 226 -6.91 -11.34 2.89
C HIS A 226 -7.14 -12.40 3.96
N GLU A 227 -6.04 -12.96 4.45
CA GLU A 227 -5.99 -13.90 5.57
C GLU A 227 -4.89 -13.46 6.56
N THR A 228 -4.98 -13.93 7.79
CA THR A 228 -3.95 -13.78 8.84
C THR A 228 -2.60 -14.28 8.35
N ILE A 229 -1.54 -13.54 8.56
CA ILE A 229 -0.19 -13.87 8.07
C ILE A 229 0.25 -15.24 8.60
N GLY A 230 0.63 -16.12 7.70
CA GLY A 230 1.04 -17.49 8.00
C GLY A 230 -0.10 -18.51 8.11
N ALA A 231 -1.37 -18.06 8.06
CA ALA A 231 -2.54 -18.94 8.08
C ALA A 231 -3.15 -19.15 6.68
N GLY A 232 -2.78 -18.31 5.71
CA GLY A 232 -3.26 -18.39 4.34
C GLY A 232 -2.38 -19.26 3.44
N LYS A 233 -2.54 -19.06 2.12
CA LYS A 233 -1.88 -19.84 1.06
C LYS A 233 -0.48 -19.33 0.73
N ILE A 234 -0.12 -18.11 1.13
CA ILE A 234 1.24 -17.56 0.99
C ILE A 234 2.12 -18.12 2.12
N GLY A 235 1.62 -18.14 3.36
CA GLY A 235 2.38 -18.59 4.52
C GLY A 235 3.50 -17.63 4.94
N ALA A 236 4.16 -17.90 6.06
CA ALA A 236 5.13 -16.98 6.67
C ALA A 236 6.48 -16.86 5.92
N GLY A 237 6.86 -17.87 5.12
CA GLY A 237 8.16 -17.90 4.43
C GLY A 237 8.40 -16.71 3.49
N PRO A 238 7.52 -16.45 2.53
CA PRO A 238 7.65 -15.32 1.61
C PRO A 238 7.71 -13.95 2.30
N PHE A 239 7.02 -13.75 3.42
CA PHE A 239 7.13 -12.50 4.19
C PHE A 239 8.51 -12.31 4.79
N ARG A 240 9.16 -13.39 5.27
CA ARG A 240 10.55 -13.32 5.71
C ARG A 240 11.46 -12.95 4.55
N ASP A 241 11.28 -13.58 3.38
CA ASP A 241 12.11 -13.32 2.21
C ASP A 241 11.94 -11.86 1.74
N LEU A 242 10.71 -11.33 1.73
CA LEU A 242 10.43 -9.91 1.47
C LEU A 242 11.13 -8.98 2.48
N LEU A 243 11.02 -9.27 3.77
CA LEU A 243 11.60 -8.44 4.85
C LEU A 243 13.13 -8.36 4.79
N HIS A 244 13.79 -9.36 4.19
CA HIS A 244 15.25 -9.44 4.08
C HIS A 244 15.80 -9.11 2.70
N HIS A 245 14.93 -8.90 1.70
CA HIS A 245 15.38 -8.60 0.36
C HIS A 245 15.94 -7.17 0.26
N PRO A 246 17.09 -6.94 -0.40
CA PRO A 246 17.68 -5.60 -0.52
C PRO A 246 16.75 -4.58 -1.18
N ALA A 247 15.91 -4.99 -2.14
CA ALA A 247 14.98 -4.09 -2.83
C ALA A 247 13.86 -3.54 -1.95
N THR A 248 13.60 -4.15 -0.80
CA THR A 248 12.58 -3.72 0.17
C THR A 248 13.19 -3.07 1.42
N ALA A 249 14.50 -2.87 1.42
CA ALA A 249 15.20 -2.26 2.56
C ALA A 249 14.64 -0.85 2.84
N GLY A 250 14.10 -0.65 4.05
CA GLY A 250 13.51 0.62 4.47
C GLY A 250 12.08 0.87 3.95
N VAL A 251 11.49 -0.05 3.18
CA VAL A 251 10.08 0.00 2.78
C VAL A 251 9.23 -0.42 3.97
N PRO A 252 8.23 0.39 4.40
CA PRO A 252 7.29 -0.01 5.44
C PRO A 252 6.38 -1.16 5.00
N PHE A 253 5.97 -1.98 5.98
CA PHE A 253 4.99 -3.05 5.82
C PHE A 253 3.75 -2.73 6.65
N VAL A 254 2.56 -2.84 6.08
CA VAL A 254 1.27 -2.61 6.75
C VAL A 254 0.38 -3.83 6.52
N ALA A 255 -0.21 -4.35 7.58
CA ALA A 255 -1.18 -5.44 7.51
C ALA A 255 -2.62 -4.90 7.41
N GLU A 256 -3.41 -5.47 6.49
CA GLU A 256 -4.85 -5.25 6.34
C GLU A 256 -5.63 -6.55 6.57
N THR A 257 -5.07 -7.41 7.38
CA THR A 257 -5.56 -8.76 7.68
C THR A 257 -6.82 -8.74 8.55
N PRO A 258 -7.60 -9.83 8.58
CA PRO A 258 -8.77 -9.92 9.46
C PRO A 258 -8.38 -10.04 10.95
N GLY A 259 -9.38 -9.97 11.84
CA GLY A 259 -9.19 -10.24 13.27
C GLY A 259 -9.07 -9.01 14.17
N GLY A 260 -9.16 -7.80 13.61
CA GLY A 260 -9.17 -6.55 14.38
C GLY A 260 -7.89 -6.34 15.21
N GLU A 261 -8.01 -5.73 16.39
CA GLU A 261 -6.84 -5.37 17.22
C GLU A 261 -5.97 -6.56 17.61
N GLU A 262 -6.58 -7.66 18.06
CA GLU A 262 -5.83 -8.88 18.44
C GLU A 262 -5.17 -9.56 17.23
N GLY A 263 -5.87 -9.59 16.07
CA GLY A 263 -5.34 -10.13 14.82
C GLY A 263 -4.14 -9.33 14.33
N HIS A 264 -4.29 -8.02 14.23
CA HIS A 264 -3.22 -7.14 13.80
C HIS A 264 -2.01 -7.16 14.76
N ALA A 265 -2.25 -7.24 16.07
CA ALA A 265 -1.15 -7.38 17.04
C ALA A 265 -0.34 -8.66 16.81
N ARG A 266 -1.01 -9.80 16.54
CA ARG A 266 -0.34 -11.07 16.21
C ARG A 266 0.46 -10.98 14.90
N ASP A 267 -0.13 -10.42 13.86
CA ASP A 267 0.52 -10.30 12.55
C ASP A 267 1.74 -9.38 12.61
N ILE A 268 1.64 -8.26 13.31
CA ILE A 268 2.77 -7.34 13.52
C ILE A 268 3.88 -8.01 14.36
N ALA A 269 3.51 -8.76 15.39
CA ALA A 269 4.49 -9.50 16.20
C ALA A 269 5.20 -10.58 15.36
N LEU A 270 4.47 -11.28 14.47
CA LEU A 270 5.04 -12.25 13.57
C LEU A 270 5.99 -11.59 12.56
N LEU A 271 5.59 -10.51 11.90
CA LEU A 271 6.44 -9.77 10.95
C LEU A 271 7.75 -9.29 11.63
N ARG A 272 7.66 -8.79 12.86
CA ARG A 272 8.86 -8.43 13.64
C ARG A 272 9.76 -9.62 13.90
N SER A 273 9.18 -10.75 14.34
CA SER A 273 9.93 -11.99 14.58
C SER A 273 10.64 -12.46 13.30
N LEU A 274 9.96 -12.41 12.15
CA LEU A 274 10.53 -12.78 10.87
C LEU A 274 11.67 -11.84 10.46
N ARG A 275 11.51 -10.53 10.66
CA ARG A 275 12.54 -9.53 10.39
C ARG A 275 13.79 -9.74 11.26
N ASP A 276 13.59 -10.01 12.53
CA ASP A 276 14.69 -10.04 13.51
C ASP A 276 15.42 -11.40 13.51
N SER A 277 14.81 -12.47 12.96
CA SER A 277 15.39 -13.82 12.92
C SER A 277 16.70 -13.93 12.14
N ALA A 278 16.92 -13.16 11.07
CA ALA A 278 18.16 -13.19 10.31
C ALA A 278 19.35 -12.47 11.00
N SER A 279 19.06 -11.64 12.02
CA SER A 279 20.13 -11.01 12.81
C SER A 279 20.87 -11.98 13.72
N SER A 280 20.24 -13.11 14.07
CA SER A 280 20.82 -14.15 14.92
C SER A 280 21.79 -15.07 14.16
N ASP A 281 21.50 -15.41 12.90
CA ASP A 281 22.34 -16.29 12.09
C ASP A 281 23.69 -15.62 11.70
N LYS A 282 23.68 -14.31 11.42
CA LYS A 282 24.92 -13.55 11.13
C LYS A 282 25.84 -13.38 12.33
N ARG A 283 25.31 -13.39 13.55
CA ARG A 283 26.14 -13.34 14.79
C ARG A 283 26.73 -14.70 15.16
N ALA A 284 26.05 -15.79 14.82
CA ALA A 284 26.55 -17.13 15.09
C ALA A 284 27.73 -17.52 14.14
N THR A 285 27.70 -17.07 12.89
CA THR A 285 28.78 -17.35 11.91
C THR A 285 30.02 -16.48 12.11
N SER A 286 29.89 -15.24 12.64
CA SER A 286 31.05 -14.38 12.93
C SER A 286 31.79 -14.73 14.24
N GLY A 287 31.23 -15.60 15.06
CA GLY A 287 31.86 -16.08 16.29
C GLY A 287 32.72 -17.34 16.13
N GLN A 288 32.71 -18.00 14.96
CA GLN A 288 33.49 -19.23 14.71
C GLN A 288 34.80 -19.02 13.92
N GLU A 289 35.07 -17.81 13.41
CA GLU A 289 36.33 -17.54 12.68
C GLU A 289 37.44 -16.95 13.55
N ASN A 290 37.25 -16.82 14.87
CA ASN A 290 38.27 -16.32 15.82
C ASN A 290 38.50 -17.26 17.00
N ALA A 291 38.51 -18.57 16.80
CA ALA A 291 38.95 -19.53 17.81
C ALA A 291 40.10 -20.42 17.28
#